data_ce06d40505fae21cb5c763bfda1f51eb
#
_entry.id   ce06d40505fae21cb5c763bfda1f51eb
#
_cell.length_a   1.000
_cell.length_b   1.000
_cell.length_c   1.000
_cell.angle_alpha   90.00
_cell.angle_beta   90.00
_cell.angle_gamma   90.00
#
_symmetry.space_group_name_H-M   'P 1'
#
loop_
_entity.id
_entity.type
_entity.pdbx_description
1 polymer ?
#
loop_
_entity_poly.entity_id
_entity_poly.type
_entity_poly.pdbx_seq_one_letter_code
_entity_poly.pdbx_strand_id
1 'polypeptide(L)'
;MRSENGPSGQPGGGKSRQPAPEPERSLIEKVRRAQIVEAAIEVIAVRGFAKASMAQIAEQAGVSKGVISYHFAGKNELIERTVEQVYDGLGTFVASRLPEQTGTAAWLRVYIGSIAEYMADHRIQLSALGEIFTNFRTEDGGLRYGIASSESIYAHLEDVFRAGQQCGELRAFDARVMAVSLQAAIDDMFAYWSVHPDHDLTAHARELTDLFWHATRADRPSAS
;
A
#
# COMPACT_ATOMS: atom_id res chain seq x y z
N MET A 1 46.31 -68.76 21.54
CA MET A 1 46.46 -68.17 22.91
C MET A 1 46.15 -66.65 22.75
N ARG A 2 45.11 -66.19 23.47
CA ARG A 2 44.77 -64.78 23.84
C ARG A 2 44.66 -63.77 22.68
N SER A 3 43.43 -63.34 22.29
CA SER A 3 42.57 -62.39 22.98
C SER A 3 43.26 -61.06 23.29
N GLU A 4 42.84 -59.95 22.69
CA GLU A 4 42.43 -58.79 23.45
C GLU A 4 41.67 -57.77 22.58
N ASN A 5 40.57 -57.31 23.17
CA ASN A 5 39.62 -56.30 22.73
C ASN A 5 40.21 -54.90 22.69
N GLY A 6 39.75 -54.07 21.75
CA GLY A 6 39.90 -52.63 21.80
C GLY A 6 38.58 -51.95 21.35
N PRO A 7 38.14 -50.82 21.92
CA PRO A 7 36.74 -50.47 22.00
C PRO A 7 36.23 -49.72 20.80
N SER A 8 34.96 -49.99 20.51
CA SER A 8 34.06 -49.32 19.60
C SER A 8 33.91 -47.80 19.88
N GLY A 9 34.36 -46.96 18.94
CA GLY A 9 33.98 -45.55 18.90
C GLY A 9 32.58 -45.36 18.34
N GLN A 10 31.67 -44.83 19.13
CA GLN A 10 30.35 -44.44 18.68
C GLN A 10 30.44 -43.21 17.78
N PRO A 11 29.76 -43.15 16.63
CA PRO A 11 29.61 -41.94 15.87
C PRO A 11 28.58 -41.03 16.53
N GLY A 12 28.99 -39.79 16.86
CA GLY A 12 28.15 -38.76 17.43
C GLY A 12 26.90 -38.51 16.60
N GLY A 13 25.76 -38.63 17.25
CA GLY A 13 24.44 -38.36 16.67
C GLY A 13 24.31 -36.88 16.27
N GLY A 14 24.42 -36.61 14.98
CA GLY A 14 23.97 -35.35 14.42
C GLY A 14 22.46 -35.20 14.62
N LYS A 15 22.04 -34.30 15.50
CA LYS A 15 20.62 -33.94 15.64
C LYS A 15 20.14 -33.40 14.31
N SER A 16 19.49 -34.24 13.50
CA SER A 16 18.71 -33.83 12.36
C SER A 16 17.59 -32.91 12.87
N ARG A 17 17.70 -31.63 12.55
CA ARG A 17 16.66 -30.63 12.81
C ARG A 17 15.42 -31.08 12.03
N GLN A 18 14.40 -31.60 12.69
CA GLN A 18 13.13 -31.94 12.07
C GLN A 18 12.55 -30.67 11.44
N PRO A 19 12.05 -30.75 10.22
CA PRO A 19 11.38 -29.61 9.58
C PRO A 19 10.14 -29.23 10.39
N ALA A 20 9.95 -27.91 10.61
CA ALA A 20 8.78 -27.37 11.29
C ALA A 20 7.46 -27.84 10.62
N PRO A 21 6.34 -27.99 11.35
CA PRO A 21 5.05 -28.37 10.81
C PRO A 21 4.56 -27.34 9.75
N GLU A 22 3.78 -27.80 8.77
CA GLU A 22 3.34 -27.00 7.60
C GLU A 22 2.77 -25.61 7.95
N PRO A 23 1.87 -25.43 8.95
CA PRO A 23 1.35 -24.11 9.31
C PRO A 23 2.43 -23.17 9.85
N GLU A 24 3.43 -23.69 10.55
CA GLU A 24 4.55 -22.92 11.09
C GLU A 24 5.53 -22.49 9.99
N ARG A 25 5.76 -23.33 8.98
CA ARG A 25 6.53 -22.97 7.78
C ARG A 25 5.84 -21.87 7.00
N SER A 26 4.53 -21.98 6.78
CA SER A 26 3.73 -20.96 6.09
C SER A 26 3.79 -19.59 6.81
N LEU A 27 3.79 -19.56 8.14
CA LEU A 27 3.94 -18.34 8.92
C LEU A 27 5.34 -17.73 8.77
N ILE A 28 6.37 -18.54 8.88
CA ILE A 28 7.77 -18.11 8.71
C ILE A 28 8.00 -17.53 7.30
N GLU A 29 7.44 -18.18 6.29
CA GLU A 29 7.51 -17.69 4.90
C GLU A 29 6.81 -16.35 4.72
N LYS A 30 5.60 -16.18 5.28
CA LYS A 30 4.87 -14.91 5.26
C LYS A 30 5.65 -13.78 5.93
N VAL A 31 6.19 -14.04 7.12
CA VAL A 31 7.01 -13.06 7.86
C VAL A 31 8.24 -12.69 7.05
N ARG A 32 8.90 -13.67 6.41
CA ARG A 32 10.07 -13.40 5.59
C ARG A 32 9.75 -12.59 4.34
N ARG A 33 8.64 -12.90 3.66
CA ARG A 33 8.16 -12.10 2.52
C ARG A 33 7.89 -10.66 2.93
N ALA A 34 7.19 -10.43 4.05
CA ALA A 34 6.92 -9.09 4.58
C ALA A 34 8.23 -8.34 4.89
N GLN A 35 9.20 -8.97 5.56
CA GLN A 35 10.51 -8.37 5.84
C GLN A 35 11.24 -7.92 4.56
N ILE A 36 11.19 -8.72 3.49
CA ILE A 36 11.82 -8.36 2.22
C ILE A 36 11.10 -7.20 1.55
N VAL A 37 9.76 -7.16 1.62
CA VAL A 37 8.95 -6.05 1.09
C VAL A 37 9.24 -4.75 1.84
N GLU A 38 9.33 -4.76 3.18
CA GLU A 38 9.72 -3.58 3.96
C GLU A 38 11.12 -3.07 3.58
N ALA A 39 12.08 -3.96 3.41
CA ALA A 39 13.41 -3.58 2.93
C ALA A 39 13.38 -2.99 1.51
N ALA A 40 12.52 -3.48 0.63
CA ALA A 40 12.33 -2.91 -0.70
C ALA A 40 11.76 -1.49 -0.62
N ILE A 41 10.76 -1.26 0.23
CA ILE A 41 10.19 0.07 0.49
C ILE A 41 11.29 1.05 0.91
N GLU A 42 12.08 0.71 1.93
CA GLU A 42 13.15 1.57 2.44
C GLU A 42 14.21 1.88 1.38
N VAL A 43 14.67 0.86 0.64
CA VAL A 43 15.68 1.04 -0.41
C VAL A 43 15.15 1.92 -1.54
N ILE A 44 13.90 1.72 -1.97
CA ILE A 44 13.29 2.51 -3.04
C ILE A 44 13.08 3.95 -2.59
N ALA A 45 12.56 4.17 -1.41
CA ALA A 45 12.31 5.52 -0.87
C ALA A 45 13.60 6.34 -0.74
N VAL A 46 14.71 5.71 -0.32
CA VAL A 46 15.99 6.40 -0.05
C VAL A 46 16.84 6.54 -1.30
N ARG A 47 16.91 5.50 -2.16
CA ARG A 47 17.84 5.44 -3.30
C ARG A 47 17.18 5.71 -4.65
N GLY A 48 15.87 5.74 -4.69
CA GLY A 48 15.04 5.81 -5.90
C GLY A 48 14.88 4.44 -6.58
N PHE A 49 13.83 4.30 -7.36
CA PHE A 49 13.45 3.06 -8.05
C PHE A 49 14.56 2.49 -8.94
N ALA A 50 15.23 3.36 -9.73
CA ALA A 50 16.25 2.94 -10.70
C ALA A 50 17.48 2.32 -10.03
N LYS A 51 17.85 2.79 -8.85
CA LYS A 51 19.01 2.29 -8.09
C LYS A 51 18.66 1.14 -7.16
N ALA A 52 17.40 0.86 -6.88
CA ALA A 52 16.99 -0.25 -6.03
C ALA A 52 17.20 -1.60 -6.74
N SER A 53 18.30 -2.28 -6.42
CA SER A 53 18.63 -3.61 -6.94
C SER A 53 18.25 -4.71 -5.94
N MET A 54 18.05 -5.94 -6.45
CA MET A 54 17.81 -7.12 -5.60
C MET A 54 18.93 -7.37 -4.57
N ALA A 55 20.18 -6.99 -4.91
CA ALA A 55 21.33 -7.12 -4.01
C ALA A 55 21.24 -6.13 -2.83
N GLN A 56 20.89 -4.88 -3.11
CA GLN A 56 20.70 -3.85 -2.09
C GLN A 56 19.50 -4.14 -1.18
N ILE A 57 18.41 -4.66 -1.75
CA ILE A 57 17.25 -5.09 -0.97
C ILE A 57 17.62 -6.29 -0.08
N ALA A 58 18.43 -7.24 -0.57
CA ALA A 58 18.91 -8.37 0.22
C ALA A 58 19.77 -7.89 1.40
N GLU A 59 20.70 -6.96 1.14
CA GLU A 59 21.55 -6.33 2.17
C GLU A 59 20.68 -5.64 3.24
N GLN A 60 19.71 -4.82 2.82
CA GLN A 60 18.79 -4.12 3.72
C GLN A 60 17.93 -5.08 4.54
N ALA A 61 17.43 -6.17 3.93
CA ALA A 61 16.65 -7.20 4.60
C ALA A 61 17.49 -8.13 5.50
N GLY A 62 18.82 -8.03 5.49
CA GLY A 62 19.70 -8.92 6.23
C GLY A 62 19.64 -10.38 5.74
N VAL A 63 19.42 -10.61 4.45
CA VAL A 63 19.29 -11.94 3.85
C VAL A 63 20.22 -12.08 2.63
N SER A 64 20.46 -13.33 2.19
CA SER A 64 21.16 -13.54 0.93
C SER A 64 20.24 -13.27 -0.28
N LYS A 65 20.85 -12.92 -1.43
CA LYS A 65 20.13 -12.79 -2.70
C LYS A 65 19.35 -14.06 -3.06
N GLY A 66 19.90 -15.25 -2.73
CA GLY A 66 19.24 -16.54 -2.93
C GLY A 66 17.94 -16.68 -2.14
N VAL A 67 17.87 -16.12 -0.92
CA VAL A 67 16.63 -16.09 -0.13
C VAL A 67 15.57 -15.22 -0.81
N ILE A 68 15.94 -14.05 -1.34
CA ILE A 68 14.96 -13.25 -2.09
C ILE A 68 14.47 -14.01 -3.33
N SER A 69 15.39 -14.63 -4.11
CA SER A 69 15.02 -15.39 -5.31
C SER A 69 14.17 -16.64 -5.02
N TYR A 70 14.20 -17.15 -3.80
CA TYR A 70 13.27 -18.20 -3.35
C TYR A 70 11.84 -17.66 -3.15
N HIS A 71 11.70 -16.43 -2.65
CA HIS A 71 10.41 -15.85 -2.31
C HIS A 71 9.76 -15.05 -3.46
N PHE A 72 10.57 -14.54 -4.40
CA PHE A 72 10.13 -13.68 -5.51
C PHE A 72 10.84 -14.09 -6.81
N ALA A 73 10.08 -14.31 -7.87
CA ALA A 73 10.62 -14.70 -9.17
C ALA A 73 11.55 -13.63 -9.78
N GLY A 74 11.42 -12.37 -9.34
CA GLY A 74 12.28 -11.28 -9.78
C GLY A 74 11.92 -9.94 -9.15
N LYS A 75 12.63 -8.88 -9.61
CA LYS A 75 12.39 -7.52 -9.12
C LYS A 75 10.95 -7.07 -9.37
N ASN A 76 10.37 -7.39 -10.51
CA ASN A 76 9.03 -6.95 -10.87
C ASN A 76 7.97 -7.50 -9.89
N GLU A 77 8.00 -8.80 -9.59
CA GLU A 77 7.10 -9.40 -8.60
C GLU A 77 7.26 -8.76 -7.22
N LEU A 78 8.50 -8.54 -6.79
CA LEU A 78 8.75 -7.88 -5.51
C LEU A 78 8.17 -6.47 -5.47
N ILE A 79 8.33 -5.70 -6.55
CA ILE A 79 7.77 -4.34 -6.66
C ILE A 79 6.24 -4.37 -6.65
N GLU A 80 5.61 -5.29 -7.38
CA GLU A 80 4.15 -5.45 -7.38
C GLU A 80 3.62 -5.77 -5.98
N ARG A 81 4.27 -6.68 -5.26
CA ARG A 81 3.93 -6.98 -3.86
C ARG A 81 4.16 -5.78 -2.92
N THR A 82 5.17 -4.96 -3.20
CA THR A 82 5.40 -3.72 -2.45
C THR A 82 4.22 -2.76 -2.60
N VAL A 83 3.75 -2.57 -3.82
CA VAL A 83 2.57 -1.74 -4.10
C VAL A 83 1.33 -2.29 -3.41
N GLU A 84 1.05 -3.59 -3.58
CA GLU A 84 -0.09 -4.26 -2.93
C GLU A 84 -0.07 -4.09 -1.42
N GLN A 85 1.07 -4.31 -0.75
CA GLN A 85 1.17 -4.19 0.70
C GLN A 85 0.87 -2.78 1.20
N VAL A 86 1.35 -1.74 0.51
CA VAL A 86 1.09 -0.36 0.91
C VAL A 86 -0.38 0.01 0.70
N TYR A 87 -0.98 -0.42 -0.42
CA TYR A 87 -2.41 -0.18 -0.67
C TYR A 87 -3.31 -0.95 0.28
N ASP A 88 -2.99 -2.21 0.60
CA ASP A 88 -3.73 -3.00 1.59
C ASP A 88 -3.68 -2.34 2.98
N GLY A 89 -2.52 -1.81 3.36
CA GLY A 89 -2.34 -1.05 4.60
C GLY A 89 -3.21 0.21 4.63
N LEU A 90 -3.15 1.03 3.59
CA LEU A 90 -3.98 2.23 3.45
C LEU A 90 -5.48 1.88 3.46
N GLY A 91 -5.88 0.90 2.65
CA GLY A 91 -7.28 0.49 2.55
C GLY A 91 -7.83 -0.02 3.88
N THR A 92 -7.06 -0.85 4.61
CA THR A 92 -7.42 -1.34 5.94
C THR A 92 -7.54 -0.19 6.95
N PHE A 93 -6.60 0.75 6.92
CA PHE A 93 -6.60 1.91 7.80
C PHE A 93 -7.82 2.79 7.56
N VAL A 94 -8.14 3.12 6.32
CA VAL A 94 -9.31 3.92 5.95
C VAL A 94 -10.60 3.18 6.30
N ALA A 95 -10.73 1.90 5.92
CA ALA A 95 -11.92 1.10 6.18
C ALA A 95 -12.24 0.97 7.68
N SER A 96 -11.21 0.88 8.54
CA SER A 96 -11.39 0.81 10.00
C SER A 96 -11.98 2.07 10.62
N ARG A 97 -11.97 3.20 9.90
CA ARG A 97 -12.46 4.51 10.36
C ARG A 97 -13.78 4.92 9.73
N LEU A 98 -14.11 4.33 8.58
CA LEU A 98 -15.38 4.62 7.90
C LEU A 98 -16.55 4.05 8.73
N PRO A 99 -17.52 4.87 9.11
CA PRO A 99 -18.69 4.40 9.85
C PRO A 99 -19.62 3.60 8.91
N GLU A 100 -20.28 2.56 9.47
CA GLU A 100 -21.16 1.68 8.70
C GLU A 100 -22.38 2.39 8.10
N GLN A 101 -22.89 3.43 8.78
CA GLN A 101 -24.02 4.23 8.31
C GLN A 101 -23.77 5.70 8.60
N THR A 102 -23.50 6.46 7.54
CA THR A 102 -23.27 7.89 7.66
C THR A 102 -23.66 8.60 6.36
N GLY A 103 -24.04 9.86 6.46
CA GLY A 103 -24.29 10.68 5.27
C GLY A 103 -23.00 10.99 4.51
N THR A 104 -23.13 11.34 3.23
CA THR A 104 -22.01 11.56 2.30
C THR A 104 -21.02 12.61 2.82
N ALA A 105 -21.51 13.66 3.50
CA ALA A 105 -20.63 14.70 4.09
C ALA A 105 -19.66 14.14 5.14
N ALA A 106 -20.16 13.27 6.03
CA ALA A 106 -19.35 12.65 7.07
C ALA A 106 -18.41 11.61 6.45
N TRP A 107 -18.89 10.87 5.45
CA TRP A 107 -18.08 9.92 4.71
C TRP A 107 -16.87 10.58 4.03
N LEU A 108 -17.09 11.66 3.28
CA LEU A 108 -16.01 12.43 2.63
C LEU A 108 -14.98 12.92 3.65
N ARG A 109 -15.44 13.44 4.79
CA ARG A 109 -14.54 13.92 5.85
C ARG A 109 -13.66 12.80 6.40
N VAL A 110 -14.26 11.66 6.71
CA VAL A 110 -13.53 10.51 7.26
C VAL A 110 -12.60 9.93 6.20
N TYR A 111 -13.06 9.77 4.96
CA TYR A 111 -12.26 9.21 3.87
C TYR A 111 -11.01 10.05 3.58
N ILE A 112 -11.19 11.34 3.27
CA ILE A 112 -10.07 12.25 2.93
C ILE A 112 -9.16 12.45 4.15
N GLY A 113 -9.75 12.66 5.33
CA GLY A 113 -9.00 12.86 6.58
C GLY A 113 -8.17 11.66 6.98
N SER A 114 -8.71 10.43 6.86
CA SER A 114 -7.97 9.19 7.15
C SER A 114 -6.81 8.96 6.18
N ILE A 115 -6.97 9.31 4.90
CA ILE A 115 -5.89 9.24 3.93
C ILE A 115 -4.77 10.20 4.31
N ALA A 116 -5.10 11.46 4.65
CA ALA A 116 -4.10 12.43 5.07
C ALA A 116 -3.36 12.02 6.36
N GLU A 117 -4.08 11.45 7.33
CA GLU A 117 -3.49 10.89 8.55
C GLU A 117 -2.53 9.73 8.23
N TYR A 118 -2.95 8.80 7.39
CA TYR A 118 -2.09 7.70 6.94
C TYR A 118 -0.84 8.23 6.22
N MET A 119 -0.97 9.22 5.36
CA MET A 119 0.15 9.86 4.67
C MET A 119 1.20 10.41 5.65
N ALA A 120 0.76 11.10 6.70
CA ALA A 120 1.65 11.68 7.71
C ALA A 120 2.49 10.61 8.42
N ASP A 121 1.88 9.46 8.74
CA ASP A 121 2.53 8.37 9.48
C ASP A 121 3.35 7.41 8.59
N HIS A 122 3.08 7.38 7.27
CA HIS A 122 3.64 6.39 6.33
C HIS A 122 4.44 7.02 5.19
N ARG A 123 5.16 8.10 5.49
CA ARG A 123 5.89 8.87 4.47
C ARG A 123 6.84 8.03 3.62
N ILE A 124 7.56 7.10 4.24
CA ILE A 124 8.54 6.25 3.54
C ILE A 124 7.84 5.34 2.54
N GLN A 125 6.74 4.71 2.93
CA GLN A 125 5.93 3.84 2.08
C GLN A 125 5.39 4.59 0.87
N LEU A 126 4.86 5.79 1.10
CA LEU A 126 4.27 6.62 0.04
C LEU A 126 5.35 7.21 -0.88
N SER A 127 6.52 7.57 -0.34
CA SER A 127 7.65 7.99 -1.16
C SER A 127 8.12 6.86 -2.09
N ALA A 128 8.15 5.62 -1.59
CA ALA A 128 8.45 4.45 -2.42
C ALA A 128 7.40 4.23 -3.52
N LEU A 129 6.10 4.41 -3.22
CA LEU A 129 5.04 4.34 -4.22
C LEU A 129 5.21 5.40 -5.31
N GLY A 130 5.49 6.65 -4.95
CA GLY A 130 5.74 7.73 -5.90
C GLY A 130 6.88 7.40 -6.86
N GLU A 131 8.00 6.87 -6.35
CA GLU A 131 9.12 6.39 -7.14
C GLU A 131 8.72 5.23 -8.08
N ILE A 132 7.93 4.27 -7.59
CA ILE A 132 7.46 3.13 -8.39
C ILE A 132 6.53 3.62 -9.51
N PHE A 133 5.54 4.45 -9.21
CA PHE A 133 4.54 4.91 -10.17
C PHE A 133 5.15 5.76 -11.29
N THR A 134 6.17 6.54 -10.96
CA THR A 134 6.85 7.38 -11.93
C THR A 134 7.82 6.58 -12.82
N ASN A 135 8.43 5.51 -12.31
CA ASN A 135 9.58 4.88 -12.94
C ASN A 135 9.36 3.42 -13.38
N PHE A 136 8.38 2.69 -12.83
CA PHE A 136 8.17 1.31 -13.21
C PHE A 136 7.46 1.21 -14.56
N ARG A 137 8.17 0.61 -15.52
CA ARG A 137 7.72 0.45 -16.91
C ARG A 137 7.37 -1.00 -17.21
N THR A 138 6.40 -1.19 -18.09
CA THR A 138 6.11 -2.45 -18.77
C THR A 138 7.12 -2.73 -19.88
N GLU A 139 7.12 -3.91 -20.44
CA GLU A 139 8.04 -4.31 -21.51
C GLU A 139 7.90 -3.45 -22.78
N ASP A 140 6.70 -2.94 -23.06
CA ASP A 140 6.41 -2.02 -24.16
C ASP A 140 6.73 -0.54 -23.85
N GLY A 141 7.32 -0.27 -22.66
CA GLY A 141 7.77 1.07 -22.23
C GLY A 141 6.72 1.94 -21.57
N GLY A 142 5.47 1.49 -21.50
CA GLY A 142 4.38 2.17 -20.78
C GLY A 142 4.59 2.18 -19.26
N LEU A 143 3.86 3.02 -18.54
CA LEU A 143 3.82 2.97 -17.07
C LEU A 143 3.11 1.69 -16.61
N ARG A 144 3.72 0.93 -15.69
CA ARG A 144 3.07 -0.24 -15.08
C ARG A 144 1.85 0.16 -14.25
N TYR A 145 1.95 1.28 -13.56
CA TYR A 145 0.88 1.88 -12.77
C TYR A 145 0.52 3.24 -13.36
N GLY A 146 -0.59 3.30 -14.08
CA GLY A 146 -1.15 4.50 -14.67
C GLY A 146 -2.59 4.70 -14.22
N ILE A 147 -3.31 5.59 -14.87
CA ILE A 147 -4.71 5.92 -14.56
C ILE A 147 -5.59 4.66 -14.48
N ALA A 148 -5.38 3.67 -15.37
CA ALA A 148 -6.14 2.43 -15.38
C ALA A 148 -5.94 1.58 -14.10
N SER A 149 -4.84 1.75 -13.37
CA SER A 149 -4.59 1.03 -12.11
C SER A 149 -5.47 1.51 -10.96
N SER A 150 -6.05 2.70 -11.07
CA SER A 150 -6.95 3.28 -10.06
C SER A 150 -8.44 2.98 -10.33
N GLU A 151 -8.74 2.11 -11.30
CA GLU A 151 -10.12 1.84 -11.72
C GLU A 151 -11.02 1.37 -10.57
N SER A 152 -10.51 0.50 -9.69
CA SER A 152 -11.27 0.02 -8.53
C SER A 152 -11.59 1.14 -7.53
N ILE A 153 -10.70 2.11 -7.38
CA ILE A 153 -10.90 3.29 -6.53
C ILE A 153 -11.97 4.19 -7.16
N TYR A 154 -11.86 4.45 -8.46
CA TYR A 154 -12.86 5.25 -9.17
C TYR A 154 -14.25 4.63 -9.09
N ALA A 155 -14.38 3.32 -9.30
CA ALA A 155 -15.65 2.61 -9.20
C ALA A 155 -16.24 2.73 -7.79
N HIS A 156 -15.44 2.54 -6.74
CA HIS A 156 -15.89 2.68 -5.36
C HIS A 156 -16.38 4.11 -5.05
N LEU A 157 -15.63 5.13 -5.43
CA LEU A 157 -16.01 6.53 -5.24
C LEU A 157 -17.28 6.89 -6.03
N GLU A 158 -17.40 6.38 -7.26
CA GLU A 158 -18.59 6.54 -8.10
C GLU A 158 -19.83 5.96 -7.42
N ASP A 159 -19.73 4.76 -6.84
CA ASP A 159 -20.83 4.13 -6.09
C ASP A 159 -21.25 4.95 -4.87
N VAL A 160 -20.30 5.52 -4.12
CA VAL A 160 -20.59 6.42 -2.99
C VAL A 160 -21.35 7.67 -3.46
N PHE A 161 -20.91 8.30 -4.55
CA PHE A 161 -21.58 9.47 -5.09
C PHE A 161 -22.97 9.14 -5.63
N ARG A 162 -23.15 8.02 -6.31
CA ARG A 162 -24.45 7.56 -6.80
C ARG A 162 -25.43 7.28 -5.65
N ALA A 163 -24.94 6.65 -4.58
CA ALA A 163 -25.78 6.43 -3.38
C ALA A 163 -26.21 7.77 -2.75
N GLY A 164 -25.31 8.75 -2.63
CA GLY A 164 -25.66 10.09 -2.16
C GLY A 164 -26.67 10.82 -3.04
N GLN A 165 -26.61 10.63 -4.37
CA GLN A 165 -27.62 11.18 -5.29
C GLN A 165 -28.98 10.48 -5.13
N GLN A 166 -28.99 9.16 -4.98
CA GLN A 166 -30.22 8.37 -4.81
C GLN A 166 -30.97 8.72 -3.52
N CYS A 167 -30.26 8.99 -2.42
CA CYS A 167 -30.88 9.40 -1.17
C CYS A 167 -31.18 10.92 -1.08
N GLY A 168 -30.82 11.70 -2.11
CA GLY A 168 -31.10 13.14 -2.18
C GLY A 168 -30.13 14.03 -1.38
N GLU A 169 -29.06 13.49 -0.82
CA GLU A 169 -28.02 14.30 -0.18
C GLU A 169 -27.18 15.09 -1.19
N LEU A 170 -27.00 14.52 -2.38
CA LEU A 170 -26.22 15.11 -3.44
C LEU A 170 -27.09 15.56 -4.62
N ARG A 171 -26.71 16.67 -5.26
CA ARG A 171 -27.31 17.14 -6.51
C ARG A 171 -26.96 16.20 -7.67
N ALA A 172 -27.60 16.38 -8.81
CA ALA A 172 -27.22 15.68 -10.04
C ALA A 172 -25.89 16.19 -10.60
N PHE A 173 -24.98 15.27 -10.87
CA PHE A 173 -23.72 15.45 -11.60
C PHE A 173 -23.25 14.11 -12.15
N ASP A 174 -22.23 14.10 -13.01
CA ASP A 174 -21.58 12.87 -13.44
C ASP A 174 -20.71 12.30 -12.30
N ALA A 175 -21.18 11.19 -11.70
CA ALA A 175 -20.53 10.57 -10.55
C ALA A 175 -19.11 10.06 -10.89
N ARG A 176 -18.89 9.62 -12.13
CA ARG A 176 -17.57 9.17 -12.59
C ARG A 176 -16.58 10.33 -12.69
N VAL A 177 -17.00 11.44 -13.28
CA VAL A 177 -16.15 12.65 -13.35
C VAL A 177 -15.78 13.13 -11.96
N MET A 178 -16.75 13.12 -11.03
CA MET A 178 -16.51 13.53 -9.64
C MET A 178 -15.53 12.58 -8.93
N ALA A 179 -15.68 11.26 -9.12
CA ALA A 179 -14.78 10.26 -8.55
C ALA A 179 -13.33 10.43 -9.04
N VAL A 180 -13.13 10.61 -10.34
CA VAL A 180 -11.81 10.85 -10.93
C VAL A 180 -11.22 12.16 -10.39
N SER A 181 -12.03 13.23 -10.28
CA SER A 181 -11.58 14.53 -9.77
C SER A 181 -11.17 14.48 -8.30
N LEU A 182 -11.96 13.77 -7.46
CA LEU A 182 -11.62 13.59 -6.05
C LEU A 182 -10.31 12.81 -5.88
N GLN A 183 -10.15 11.70 -6.59
CA GLN A 183 -8.92 10.92 -6.51
C GLN A 183 -7.71 11.72 -6.97
N ALA A 184 -7.82 12.45 -8.07
CA ALA A 184 -6.73 13.31 -8.56
C ALA A 184 -6.34 14.38 -7.53
N ALA A 185 -7.31 14.99 -6.85
CA ALA A 185 -7.04 15.97 -5.80
C ALA A 185 -6.33 15.35 -4.58
N ILE A 186 -6.66 14.12 -4.22
CA ILE A 186 -5.98 13.37 -3.15
C ILE A 186 -4.54 13.02 -3.55
N ASP A 187 -4.34 12.55 -4.78
CA ASP A 187 -3.02 12.22 -5.31
C ASP A 187 -2.11 13.46 -5.36
N ASP A 188 -2.64 14.61 -5.80
CA ASP A 188 -1.94 15.88 -5.82
C ASP A 188 -1.67 16.45 -4.41
N MET A 189 -2.55 16.23 -3.45
CA MET A 189 -2.29 16.58 -2.04
C MET A 189 -1.03 15.85 -1.53
N PHE A 190 -0.88 14.57 -1.84
CA PHE A 190 0.33 13.81 -1.50
C PHE A 190 1.55 14.32 -2.27
N ALA A 191 1.43 14.50 -3.59
CA ALA A 191 2.54 14.97 -4.44
C ALA A 191 3.05 16.34 -3.97
N TYR A 192 2.15 17.26 -3.63
CA TYR A 192 2.50 18.57 -3.09
C TYR A 192 3.23 18.46 -1.73
N TRP A 193 2.69 17.67 -0.80
CA TRP A 193 3.32 17.47 0.51
C TRP A 193 4.68 16.78 0.43
N SER A 194 4.91 15.90 -0.54
CA SER A 194 6.21 15.23 -0.72
C SER A 194 7.34 16.21 -1.00
N VAL A 195 7.01 17.31 -1.71
CA VAL A 195 7.94 18.41 -2.07
C VAL A 195 7.98 19.49 -0.98
N HIS A 196 6.86 19.69 -0.26
CA HIS A 196 6.70 20.68 0.79
C HIS A 196 6.39 20.00 2.14
N PRO A 197 7.38 19.42 2.81
CA PRO A 197 7.17 18.56 4.00
C PRO A 197 6.55 19.28 5.21
N ASP A 198 6.66 20.62 5.26
CA ASP A 198 6.06 21.45 6.31
C ASP A 198 4.60 21.83 6.02
N HIS A 199 4.06 21.39 4.87
CA HIS A 199 2.66 21.64 4.52
C HIS A 199 1.70 20.88 5.46
N ASP A 200 0.68 21.60 5.97
CA ASP A 200 -0.32 21.03 6.87
C ASP A 200 -1.31 20.14 6.10
N LEU A 201 -1.06 18.82 6.11
CA LEU A 201 -1.93 17.83 5.48
C LEU A 201 -3.34 17.80 6.09
N THR A 202 -3.48 18.07 7.39
CA THR A 202 -4.77 18.07 8.06
C THR A 202 -5.63 19.24 7.58
N ALA A 203 -5.02 20.43 7.48
CA ALA A 203 -5.68 21.59 6.92
C ALA A 203 -6.04 21.37 5.44
N HIS A 204 -5.14 20.80 4.64
CA HIS A 204 -5.40 20.49 3.23
C HIS A 204 -6.57 19.52 3.05
N ALA A 205 -6.59 18.42 3.82
CA ALA A 205 -7.68 17.45 3.78
C ALA A 205 -9.03 18.05 4.16
N ARG A 206 -9.06 18.99 5.12
CA ARG A 206 -10.26 19.69 5.50
C ARG A 206 -10.77 20.58 4.37
N GLU A 207 -9.89 21.37 3.75
CA GLU A 207 -10.25 22.23 2.60
C GLU A 207 -10.74 21.42 1.40
N LEU A 208 -10.11 20.26 1.09
CA LEU A 208 -10.60 19.35 0.05
C LEU A 208 -11.98 18.78 0.40
N THR A 209 -12.20 18.41 1.65
CA THR A 209 -13.51 17.92 2.11
C THR A 209 -14.58 18.99 1.89
N ASP A 210 -14.32 20.22 2.29
CA ASP A 210 -15.26 21.32 2.15
C ASP A 210 -15.50 21.66 0.68
N LEU A 211 -14.46 21.66 -0.16
CA LEU A 211 -14.57 21.87 -1.60
C LEU A 211 -15.51 20.85 -2.24
N PHE A 212 -15.26 19.55 -2.04
CA PHE A 212 -16.05 18.49 -2.65
C PHE A 212 -17.46 18.43 -2.09
N TRP A 213 -17.65 18.66 -0.78
CA TRP A 213 -18.97 18.75 -0.18
C TRP A 213 -19.78 19.88 -0.77
N HIS A 214 -19.22 21.10 -0.87
CA HIS A 214 -19.93 22.24 -1.43
C HIS A 214 -20.21 22.09 -2.93
N ALA A 215 -19.34 21.42 -3.66
CA ALA A 215 -19.54 21.14 -5.09
C ALA A 215 -20.64 20.10 -5.36
N THR A 216 -20.90 19.20 -4.39
CA THR A 216 -21.75 18.02 -4.62
C THR A 216 -23.07 18.04 -3.86
N ARG A 217 -23.17 18.70 -2.71
CA ARG A 217 -24.39 18.73 -1.88
C ARG A 217 -25.61 19.22 -2.67
N ALA A 218 -26.76 18.68 -2.37
CA ALA A 218 -28.03 19.20 -2.89
C ALA A 218 -28.33 20.58 -2.28
N ASP A 219 -28.91 21.47 -3.07
CA ASP A 219 -29.43 22.73 -2.57
C ASP A 219 -30.56 22.46 -1.55
N ARG A 220 -30.53 23.13 -0.41
CA ARG A 220 -31.67 23.09 0.49
C ARG A 220 -32.87 23.70 -0.24
N PRO A 221 -34.03 23.01 -0.27
CA PRO A 221 -35.24 23.65 -0.77
C PRO A 221 -35.45 24.97 0.00
N SER A 222 -35.55 26.06 -0.74
CA SER A 222 -35.91 27.36 -0.13
C SER A 222 -37.18 27.15 0.65
N ALA A 223 -37.15 27.40 1.98
CA ALA A 223 -38.35 27.42 2.77
C ALA A 223 -39.26 28.53 2.23
N SER A 224 -40.35 28.13 1.57
CA SER A 224 -41.38 29.00 1.05
C SER A 224 -42.29 29.47 2.19
#